data_54c808bdb46b75734b403f12d507278d
#
_entry.id   54c808bdb46b75734b403f12d507278d
#
_cell.length_a   1.000
_cell.length_b   1.000
_cell.length_c   1.000
_cell.angle_alpha   90.00
_cell.angle_beta   90.00
_cell.angle_gamma   90.00
#
_symmetry.space_group_name_H-M   'P 1'
#
loop_
_entity.id
_entity.type
_entity.pdbx_description
1 polymer ?
#
loop_
_entity_poly.entity_id
_entity_poly.type
_entity_poly.pdbx_seq_one_letter_code
_entity_poly.pdbx_strand_id
1 'polypeptide(L)'
;SKEQVLSYKTAQEFKEDLLVIRDSLLEHNGQALVTGELTELLQAVDVFGFFLASIDMRQDSSVHEACVAELLASANIVKDYSSLSEDEKCQVLLKQLLDDPRILSATHVQKSELLQKELAIFKTARELKDVLGEEVIKQNIISHSTSVSDLLELAIMLKEVGLIDENGTRVQMVLLFATIEDL
;
A
#
# COMPACT_ATOMS: atom_id res chain seq x y z
N SER A 1 -7.94 18.70 -31.90
CA SER A 1 -7.04 19.05 -30.81
C SER A 1 -7.75 18.64 -29.50
N LYS A 2 -7.20 17.62 -28.81
CA LYS A 2 -7.64 17.32 -27.44
C LYS A 2 -7.19 18.51 -26.60
N GLU A 3 -8.11 19.28 -26.08
CA GLU A 3 -7.82 20.22 -25.00
C GLU A 3 -7.17 19.43 -23.86
N GLN A 4 -5.93 19.76 -23.58
CA GLN A 4 -5.22 19.22 -22.45
C GLN A 4 -5.86 19.88 -21.21
N VAL A 5 -6.79 19.17 -20.56
CA VAL A 5 -7.36 19.62 -19.31
C VAL A 5 -6.20 19.72 -18.33
N LEU A 6 -5.83 20.92 -17.95
CA LEU A 6 -4.85 21.19 -16.89
C LEU A 6 -5.48 20.71 -15.58
N SER A 7 -5.04 19.55 -15.11
CA SER A 7 -5.47 18.98 -13.84
C SER A 7 -4.28 18.96 -12.89
N TYR A 8 -4.53 19.27 -11.62
CA TYR A 8 -3.53 19.08 -10.57
C TYR A 8 -3.17 17.62 -10.43
N LYS A 9 -1.90 17.33 -10.28
CA LYS A 9 -1.40 15.97 -10.07
C LYS A 9 -1.53 15.55 -8.60
N THR A 10 -1.40 16.50 -7.69
CA THR A 10 -1.46 16.25 -6.26
C THR A 10 -2.33 17.30 -5.56
N ALA A 11 -2.90 16.93 -4.43
CA ALA A 11 -3.62 17.87 -3.57
C ALA A 11 -2.69 18.98 -3.05
N GLN A 12 -1.41 18.69 -2.90
CA GLN A 12 -0.40 19.66 -2.47
C GLN A 12 -0.21 20.79 -3.51
N GLU A 13 -0.09 20.45 -4.81
CA GLU A 13 -0.03 21.46 -5.88
C GLU A 13 -1.27 22.37 -5.87
N PHE A 14 -2.44 21.78 -5.70
CA PHE A 14 -3.69 22.54 -5.60
C PHE A 14 -3.70 23.46 -4.38
N LYS A 15 -3.25 22.98 -3.23
CA LYS A 15 -3.14 23.78 -2.01
C LYS A 15 -2.18 24.95 -2.17
N GLU A 16 -1.05 24.77 -2.81
CA GLU A 16 -0.07 25.81 -3.05
C GLU A 16 -0.67 26.96 -3.86
N ASP A 17 -1.42 26.67 -4.91
CA ASP A 17 -2.12 27.71 -5.69
C ASP A 17 -3.21 28.42 -4.86
N LEU A 18 -3.96 27.70 -4.02
CA LEU A 18 -4.92 28.32 -3.10
C LEU A 18 -4.25 29.23 -2.08
N LEU A 19 -3.05 28.88 -1.59
CA LEU A 19 -2.26 29.73 -0.69
C LEU A 19 -1.81 31.04 -1.37
N VAL A 20 -1.41 30.95 -2.64
CA VAL A 20 -1.09 32.18 -3.43
C VAL A 20 -2.29 33.13 -3.52
N ILE A 21 -3.49 32.56 -3.79
CA ILE A 21 -4.74 33.34 -3.82
C ILE A 21 -5.01 33.98 -2.45
N ARG A 22 -4.90 33.20 -1.37
CA ARG A 22 -5.09 33.68 0.01
C ARG A 22 -4.17 34.84 0.33
N ASP A 23 -2.88 34.68 0.06
CA ASP A 23 -1.87 35.68 0.39
C ASP A 23 -2.06 36.96 -0.42
N SER A 24 -2.39 36.84 -1.71
CA SER A 24 -2.75 37.99 -2.54
C SER A 24 -3.98 38.73 -2.02
N LEU A 25 -5.03 38.02 -1.57
CA LEU A 25 -6.21 38.67 -0.97
C LEU A 25 -5.87 39.41 0.33
N LEU A 26 -5.02 38.84 1.17
CA LEU A 26 -4.59 39.46 2.42
C LEU A 26 -3.78 40.76 2.16
N GLU A 27 -2.89 40.76 1.18
CA GLU A 27 -2.10 41.93 0.78
C GLU A 27 -2.97 43.07 0.22
N HIS A 28 -4.12 42.73 -0.36
CA HIS A 28 -5.04 43.70 -1.00
C HIS A 28 -6.32 43.97 -0.18
N ASN A 29 -6.26 43.85 1.14
CA ASN A 29 -7.37 44.06 2.07
C ASN A 29 -8.61 43.17 1.87
N GLY A 30 -8.42 41.99 1.26
CA GLY A 30 -9.46 40.99 1.01
C GLY A 30 -9.73 40.06 2.20
N GLN A 31 -9.44 40.46 3.44
CA GLN A 31 -9.58 39.66 4.64
C GLN A 31 -10.94 38.94 4.77
N ALA A 32 -12.01 39.62 4.44
CA ALA A 32 -13.36 39.06 4.51
C ALA A 32 -13.60 37.90 3.52
N LEU A 33 -12.89 37.91 2.40
CA LEU A 33 -12.95 36.81 1.41
C LEU A 33 -12.12 35.59 1.82
N VAL A 34 -11.09 35.80 2.62
CA VAL A 34 -10.26 34.71 3.12
C VAL A 34 -10.96 33.92 4.24
N THR A 35 -11.72 34.57 5.12
CA THR A 35 -12.34 33.97 6.31
C THR A 35 -13.59 33.12 6.05
N GLY A 36 -13.97 32.92 4.79
CA GLY A 36 -15.12 32.11 4.40
C GLY A 36 -14.70 30.85 3.62
N GLU A 37 -15.26 30.70 2.44
CA GLU A 37 -15.14 29.52 1.58
C GLU A 37 -13.69 29.13 1.27
N LEU A 38 -12.78 30.09 1.13
CA LEU A 38 -11.37 29.78 0.85
C LEU A 38 -10.70 29.08 2.04
N THR A 39 -10.99 29.50 3.28
CA THR A 39 -10.47 28.82 4.48
C THR A 39 -11.05 27.41 4.60
N GLU A 40 -12.36 27.24 4.37
CA GLU A 40 -13.02 25.94 4.39
C GLU A 40 -12.45 25.01 3.33
N LEU A 41 -12.21 25.52 2.10
CA LEU A 41 -11.60 24.75 1.03
C LEU A 41 -10.16 24.33 1.37
N LEU A 42 -9.34 25.22 1.91
CA LEU A 42 -7.99 24.89 2.36
C LEU A 42 -7.99 23.81 3.44
N GLN A 43 -8.90 23.90 4.42
CA GLN A 43 -9.08 22.87 5.45
C GLN A 43 -9.54 21.53 4.85
N ALA A 44 -10.46 21.58 3.89
CA ALA A 44 -10.93 20.37 3.22
C ALA A 44 -9.80 19.68 2.44
N VAL A 45 -8.96 20.45 1.75
CA VAL A 45 -7.77 19.91 1.05
C VAL A 45 -6.77 19.31 2.03
N ASP A 46 -6.58 19.92 3.21
CA ASP A 46 -5.68 19.39 4.25
C ASP A 46 -6.18 18.09 4.86
N VAL A 47 -7.49 17.96 5.06
CA VAL A 47 -8.08 16.79 5.70
C VAL A 47 -8.29 15.64 4.72
N PHE A 48 -8.78 15.95 3.52
CA PHE A 48 -9.24 14.93 2.58
C PHE A 48 -8.31 14.74 1.37
N GLY A 49 -7.44 15.68 1.07
CA GLY A 49 -6.68 15.63 -0.18
C GLY A 49 -7.60 15.53 -1.40
N PHE A 50 -7.34 14.54 -2.27
CA PHE A 50 -8.20 14.21 -3.42
C PHE A 50 -9.01 12.93 -3.21
N PHE A 51 -9.11 12.44 -1.98
CA PHE A 51 -9.91 11.27 -1.61
C PHE A 51 -10.73 11.56 -0.36
N LEU A 52 -11.89 10.94 -0.24
CA LEU A 52 -12.84 11.22 0.85
C LEU A 52 -12.33 10.72 2.20
N ALA A 53 -11.67 9.57 2.22
CA ALA A 53 -11.12 8.95 3.42
C ALA A 53 -9.99 7.99 3.06
N SER A 54 -9.00 7.84 3.95
CA SER A 54 -8.03 6.74 3.87
C SER A 54 -8.74 5.41 4.11
N ILE A 55 -8.29 4.38 3.43
CA ILE A 55 -8.74 3.00 3.64
C ILE A 55 -7.57 2.12 4.07
N ASP A 56 -7.85 1.11 4.86
CA ASP A 56 -6.89 0.09 5.22
C ASP A 56 -7.20 -1.22 4.51
N MET A 57 -6.16 -1.92 4.08
CA MET A 57 -6.31 -3.30 3.62
C MET A 57 -6.33 -4.23 4.83
N ARG A 58 -7.04 -5.35 4.72
CA ARG A 58 -7.05 -6.38 5.75
C ARG A 58 -7.17 -7.76 5.12
N GLN A 59 -6.36 -8.70 5.61
CA GLN A 59 -6.42 -10.10 5.21
C GLN A 59 -6.00 -11.01 6.36
N ASP A 60 -6.39 -12.28 6.28
CA ASP A 60 -5.99 -13.34 7.19
C ASP A 60 -4.57 -13.83 6.86
N SER A 61 -3.75 -14.14 7.89
CA SER A 61 -2.37 -14.63 7.71
C SER A 61 -2.32 -15.89 6.87
N SER A 62 -3.25 -16.81 7.05
CA SER A 62 -3.32 -18.06 6.29
C SER A 62 -3.48 -17.86 4.77
N VAL A 63 -4.13 -16.77 4.36
CA VAL A 63 -4.25 -16.40 2.95
C VAL A 63 -2.91 -15.93 2.39
N HIS A 64 -2.15 -15.14 3.14
CA HIS A 64 -0.79 -14.73 2.74
C HIS A 64 0.13 -15.94 2.65
N GLU A 65 0.10 -16.84 3.65
CA GLU A 65 0.87 -18.09 3.63
C GLU A 65 0.58 -18.91 2.37
N ALA A 66 -0.70 -19.13 2.04
CA ALA A 66 -1.08 -19.91 0.86
C ALA A 66 -0.59 -19.26 -0.45
N CYS A 67 -0.70 -17.94 -0.58
CA CYS A 67 -0.22 -17.21 -1.75
C CYS A 67 1.30 -17.29 -1.89
N VAL A 68 2.03 -17.09 -0.79
CA VAL A 68 3.50 -17.16 -0.79
C VAL A 68 4.00 -18.58 -1.05
N ALA A 69 3.36 -19.59 -0.48
CA ALA A 69 3.68 -21.00 -0.77
C ALA A 69 3.58 -21.29 -2.28
N GLU A 70 2.51 -20.81 -2.93
CA GLU A 70 2.34 -20.99 -4.38
C GLU A 70 3.41 -20.21 -5.19
N LEU A 71 3.75 -18.98 -4.79
CA LEU A 71 4.80 -18.19 -5.44
C LEU A 71 6.16 -18.90 -5.36
N LEU A 72 6.55 -19.37 -4.18
CA LEU A 72 7.82 -20.06 -3.96
C LEU A 72 7.89 -21.39 -4.73
N ALA A 73 6.80 -22.15 -4.75
CA ALA A 73 6.71 -23.39 -5.51
C ALA A 73 6.79 -23.13 -7.03
N SER A 74 6.08 -22.13 -7.54
CA SER A 74 6.09 -21.74 -8.96
C SER A 74 7.47 -21.26 -9.43
N ALA A 75 8.24 -20.65 -8.55
CA ALA A 75 9.60 -20.21 -8.80
C ALA A 75 10.66 -21.32 -8.58
N ASN A 76 10.25 -22.53 -8.20
CA ASN A 76 11.13 -23.66 -7.84
C ASN A 76 12.10 -23.34 -6.69
N ILE A 77 11.70 -22.50 -5.73
CA ILE A 77 12.50 -22.15 -4.55
C ILE A 77 12.24 -23.15 -3.43
N VAL A 78 10.97 -23.33 -3.05
CA VAL A 78 10.51 -24.30 -2.06
C VAL A 78 9.23 -24.94 -2.58
N LYS A 79 9.15 -26.28 -2.58
CA LYS A 79 7.97 -27.01 -3.08
C LYS A 79 6.87 -27.15 -2.03
N ASP A 80 7.24 -27.30 -0.78
CA ASP A 80 6.33 -27.48 0.34
C ASP A 80 6.70 -26.51 1.47
N TYR A 81 6.29 -25.27 1.29
CA TYR A 81 6.56 -24.18 2.21
C TYR A 81 5.85 -24.36 3.55
N SER A 82 4.62 -24.88 3.54
CA SER A 82 3.80 -25.04 4.74
C SER A 82 4.35 -26.11 5.70
N SER A 83 5.22 -27.02 5.23
CA SER A 83 5.88 -28.03 6.07
C SER A 83 7.13 -27.52 6.80
N LEU A 84 7.61 -26.32 6.47
CA LEU A 84 8.80 -25.73 7.08
C LEU A 84 8.53 -25.29 8.52
N SER A 85 9.57 -25.39 9.36
CA SER A 85 9.56 -24.75 10.67
C SER A 85 9.56 -23.21 10.54
N GLU A 86 9.18 -22.51 11.59
CA GLU A 86 9.15 -21.03 11.59
C GLU A 86 10.51 -20.42 11.24
N ASP A 87 11.59 -20.95 11.80
CA ASP A 87 12.96 -20.48 11.49
C ASP A 87 13.31 -20.67 10.02
N GLU A 88 12.94 -21.82 9.43
CA GLU A 88 13.17 -22.10 8.00
C GLU A 88 12.31 -21.17 7.11
N LYS A 89 11.04 -20.93 7.47
CA LYS A 89 10.19 -19.98 6.78
C LYS A 89 10.83 -18.58 6.77
N CYS A 90 11.22 -18.08 7.94
CA CYS A 90 11.88 -16.78 8.07
C CYS A 90 13.16 -16.69 7.23
N GLN A 91 14.01 -17.72 7.23
CA GLN A 91 15.24 -17.72 6.43
C GLN A 91 14.95 -17.64 4.93
N VAL A 92 13.99 -18.44 4.44
CA VAL A 92 13.59 -18.43 3.02
C VAL A 92 13.03 -17.06 2.64
N LEU A 93 12.11 -16.50 3.43
CA LEU A 93 11.46 -15.23 3.15
C LEU A 93 12.44 -14.06 3.17
N LEU A 94 13.33 -14.00 4.17
CA LEU A 94 14.36 -12.97 4.26
C LEU A 94 15.29 -13.03 3.06
N LYS A 95 15.69 -14.22 2.62
CA LYS A 95 16.51 -14.37 1.42
C LYS A 95 15.79 -13.84 0.17
N GLN A 96 14.49 -14.09 0.03
CA GLN A 96 13.71 -13.57 -1.09
C GLN A 96 13.52 -12.04 -1.02
N LEU A 97 13.43 -11.48 0.18
CA LEU A 97 13.26 -10.03 0.36
C LEU A 97 14.57 -9.26 0.11
N LEU A 98 15.69 -9.77 0.61
CA LEU A 98 16.96 -9.04 0.68
C LEU A 98 17.92 -9.37 -0.47
N ASP A 99 17.98 -10.63 -0.89
CA ASP A 99 19.03 -11.12 -1.80
C ASP A 99 18.49 -11.40 -3.22
N ASP A 100 17.18 -11.57 -3.39
CA ASP A 100 16.60 -11.93 -4.67
C ASP A 100 15.73 -10.80 -5.25
N PRO A 101 16.18 -10.09 -6.29
CA PRO A 101 15.42 -8.98 -6.88
C PRO A 101 14.24 -9.43 -7.77
N ARG A 102 14.06 -10.75 -7.99
CA ARG A 102 13.05 -11.25 -8.91
C ARG A 102 11.63 -11.05 -8.37
N ILE A 103 10.72 -10.80 -9.29
CA ILE A 103 9.28 -10.86 -9.06
C ILE A 103 8.83 -12.28 -9.33
N LEU A 104 8.47 -13.02 -8.28
CA LEU A 104 8.15 -14.45 -8.36
C LEU A 104 6.88 -14.71 -9.17
N SER A 105 5.93 -13.78 -9.12
CA SER A 105 4.69 -13.85 -9.88
C SER A 105 4.88 -13.68 -11.41
N ALA A 106 6.07 -13.29 -11.87
CA ALA A 106 6.38 -13.19 -13.30
C ALA A 106 6.57 -14.56 -13.99
N THR A 107 6.52 -15.67 -13.26
CA THR A 107 6.60 -17.02 -13.84
C THR A 107 5.41 -17.28 -14.79
N HIS A 108 5.66 -18.11 -15.81
CA HIS A 108 4.62 -18.55 -16.77
C HIS A 108 3.68 -19.63 -16.20
N VAL A 109 3.87 -20.04 -14.95
CA VAL A 109 3.01 -21.02 -14.28
C VAL A 109 1.63 -20.41 -14.05
N GLN A 110 0.60 -21.20 -14.34
CA GLN A 110 -0.78 -20.78 -14.09
C GLN A 110 -0.98 -20.60 -12.58
N LYS A 111 -1.48 -19.44 -12.19
CA LYS A 111 -1.74 -19.07 -10.79
C LYS A 111 -3.15 -19.48 -10.40
N SER A 112 -3.32 -19.89 -9.13
CA SER A 112 -4.64 -20.12 -8.55
C SER A 112 -5.50 -18.84 -8.60
N GLU A 113 -6.82 -19.01 -8.50
CA GLU A 113 -7.76 -17.88 -8.40
C GLU A 113 -7.49 -17.03 -7.16
N LEU A 114 -7.09 -17.67 -6.04
CA LEU A 114 -6.74 -16.98 -4.81
C LEU A 114 -5.55 -16.05 -5.03
N LEU A 115 -4.44 -16.57 -5.56
CA LEU A 115 -3.24 -15.77 -5.80
C LEU A 115 -3.49 -14.64 -6.80
N GLN A 116 -4.27 -14.90 -7.86
CA GLN A 116 -4.63 -13.87 -8.84
C GLN A 116 -5.43 -12.74 -8.18
N LYS A 117 -6.42 -13.08 -7.36
CA LYS A 117 -7.25 -12.12 -6.62
C LYS A 117 -6.42 -11.27 -5.67
N GLU A 118 -5.58 -11.89 -4.84
CA GLU A 118 -4.76 -11.18 -3.86
C GLU A 118 -3.75 -10.25 -4.56
N LEU A 119 -3.06 -10.72 -5.59
CA LEU A 119 -2.17 -9.87 -6.39
C LEU A 119 -2.91 -8.69 -7.05
N ALA A 120 -4.15 -8.90 -7.49
CA ALA A 120 -4.97 -7.83 -8.08
C ALA A 120 -5.31 -6.76 -7.03
N ILE A 121 -5.63 -7.14 -5.79
CA ILE A 121 -5.89 -6.20 -4.68
C ILE A 121 -4.64 -5.34 -4.43
N PHE A 122 -3.47 -5.93 -4.29
CA PHE A 122 -2.23 -5.18 -4.04
C PHE A 122 -1.83 -4.30 -5.24
N LYS A 123 -2.03 -4.75 -6.47
CA LYS A 123 -1.81 -3.93 -7.68
C LYS A 123 -2.73 -2.71 -7.70
N THR A 124 -4.01 -2.92 -7.42
CA THR A 124 -4.98 -1.81 -7.34
C THR A 124 -4.60 -0.84 -6.23
N ALA A 125 -4.14 -1.33 -5.07
CA ALA A 125 -3.65 -0.48 -3.98
C ALA A 125 -2.48 0.39 -4.44
N ARG A 126 -1.50 -0.18 -5.15
CA ARG A 126 -0.39 0.57 -5.73
C ARG A 126 -0.88 1.63 -6.71
N GLU A 127 -1.75 1.28 -7.66
CA GLU A 127 -2.30 2.19 -8.65
C GLU A 127 -3.06 3.36 -8.01
N LEU A 128 -3.85 3.09 -6.96
CA LEU A 128 -4.54 4.13 -6.21
C LEU A 128 -3.55 5.07 -5.51
N LYS A 129 -2.49 4.56 -4.89
CA LYS A 129 -1.44 5.39 -4.28
C LYS A 129 -0.71 6.24 -5.31
N ASP A 130 -0.44 5.69 -6.49
CA ASP A 130 0.23 6.41 -7.58
C ASP A 130 -0.64 7.55 -8.16
N VAL A 131 -1.97 7.42 -8.12
CA VAL A 131 -2.92 8.42 -8.66
C VAL A 131 -3.40 9.41 -7.61
N LEU A 132 -3.73 8.93 -6.40
CA LEU A 132 -4.39 9.72 -5.35
C LEU A 132 -3.43 10.17 -4.23
N GLY A 133 -2.23 9.60 -4.18
CA GLY A 133 -1.21 9.90 -3.17
C GLY A 133 -1.09 8.83 -2.08
N GLU A 134 -0.01 8.93 -1.31
CA GLU A 134 0.39 7.90 -0.33
C GLU A 134 -0.63 7.69 0.80
N GLU A 135 -1.39 8.71 1.14
CA GLU A 135 -2.32 8.71 2.26
C GLU A 135 -3.63 7.94 2.00
N VAL A 136 -3.93 7.59 0.73
CA VAL A 136 -5.19 6.89 0.38
C VAL A 136 -5.26 5.49 0.97
N ILE A 137 -4.13 4.79 1.05
CA ILE A 137 -3.99 3.47 1.70
C ILE A 137 -2.75 3.52 2.58
N LYS A 138 -2.95 3.53 3.90
CA LYS A 138 -1.86 3.65 4.87
C LYS A 138 -1.37 2.31 5.39
N GLN A 139 -2.29 1.39 5.64
CA GLN A 139 -2.02 0.19 6.41
C GLN A 139 -2.53 -1.07 5.71
N ASN A 140 -1.84 -2.17 5.95
CA ASN A 140 -2.35 -3.51 5.74
C ASN A 140 -2.34 -4.26 7.07
N ILE A 141 -3.51 -4.68 7.49
CA ILE A 141 -3.74 -5.35 8.77
C ILE A 141 -3.77 -6.86 8.52
N ILE A 142 -2.90 -7.60 9.20
CA ILE A 142 -2.86 -9.07 9.16
C ILE A 142 -3.64 -9.57 10.36
N SER A 143 -4.78 -10.23 10.13
CA SER A 143 -5.53 -10.88 11.21
C SER A 143 -5.01 -12.30 11.48
N HIS A 144 -5.20 -12.76 12.72
CA HIS A 144 -4.69 -14.04 13.23
C HIS A 144 -3.18 -14.19 13.03
N SER A 145 -2.43 -13.14 13.29
CA SER A 145 -0.98 -13.21 13.28
C SER A 145 -0.47 -13.92 14.53
N THR A 146 0.39 -14.92 14.34
CA THR A 146 0.97 -15.74 15.41
C THR A 146 2.49 -15.83 15.34
N SER A 147 3.06 -15.40 14.21
CA SER A 147 4.49 -15.61 13.93
C SER A 147 5.13 -14.47 13.15
N VAL A 148 6.45 -14.45 13.12
CA VAL A 148 7.23 -13.47 12.34
C VAL A 148 7.06 -13.72 10.84
N SER A 149 6.92 -14.99 10.43
CA SER A 149 6.71 -15.33 9.02
C SER A 149 5.45 -14.68 8.44
N ASP A 150 4.37 -14.48 9.21
CA ASP A 150 3.15 -13.79 8.76
C ASP A 150 3.44 -12.38 8.24
N LEU A 151 4.34 -11.66 8.93
CA LEU A 151 4.77 -10.32 8.51
C LEU A 151 5.64 -10.38 7.25
N LEU A 152 6.56 -11.33 7.18
CA LEU A 152 7.45 -11.50 6.04
C LEU A 152 6.70 -11.97 4.80
N GLU A 153 5.66 -12.79 4.95
CA GLU A 153 4.77 -13.22 3.87
C GLU A 153 4.02 -12.03 3.25
N LEU A 154 3.46 -11.15 4.09
CA LEU A 154 2.89 -9.89 3.58
C LEU A 154 3.96 -9.05 2.86
N ALA A 155 5.18 -8.97 3.40
CA ALA A 155 6.27 -8.23 2.75
C ALA A 155 6.60 -8.80 1.35
N ILE A 156 6.59 -10.11 1.17
CA ILE A 156 6.73 -10.75 -0.15
C ILE A 156 5.61 -10.30 -1.09
N MET A 157 4.34 -10.34 -0.64
CA MET A 157 3.20 -9.92 -1.47
C MET A 157 3.29 -8.45 -1.88
N LEU A 158 3.72 -7.58 -0.98
CA LEU A 158 3.95 -6.14 -1.27
C LEU A 158 5.11 -5.94 -2.26
N LYS A 159 6.19 -6.71 -2.14
CA LYS A 159 7.30 -6.71 -3.08
C LYS A 159 6.87 -7.11 -4.49
N GLU A 160 6.01 -8.12 -4.62
CA GLU A 160 5.51 -8.61 -5.91
C GLU A 160 4.85 -7.53 -6.77
N VAL A 161 4.32 -6.50 -6.15
CA VAL A 161 3.64 -5.40 -6.82
C VAL A 161 4.40 -4.07 -6.74
N GLY A 162 5.58 -4.02 -6.11
CA GLY A 162 6.39 -2.82 -5.96
C GLY A 162 5.85 -1.83 -4.93
N LEU A 163 5.20 -2.33 -3.87
CA LEU A 163 4.85 -1.57 -2.66
C LEU A 163 5.94 -1.67 -1.57
N ILE A 164 6.94 -2.52 -1.78
CA ILE A 164 8.22 -2.57 -1.07
C ILE A 164 9.35 -2.52 -2.09
N ASP A 165 10.35 -1.69 -1.86
CA ASP A 165 11.57 -1.59 -2.62
C ASP A 165 12.77 -1.28 -1.68
N GLU A 166 13.91 -0.90 -2.24
CA GLU A 166 15.13 -0.54 -1.51
C GLU A 166 14.98 0.70 -0.61
N ASN A 167 13.98 1.53 -0.83
CA ASN A 167 13.67 2.73 -0.03
C ASN A 167 12.75 2.43 1.15
N GLY A 168 12.16 1.24 1.19
CA GLY A 168 11.26 0.79 2.24
C GLY A 168 9.87 0.39 1.76
N THR A 169 8.92 0.42 2.68
CA THR A 169 7.52 0.07 2.39
C THR A 169 6.64 1.31 2.24
N ARG A 170 5.77 1.30 1.24
CA ARG A 170 4.74 2.32 1.01
C ARG A 170 3.45 2.05 1.80
N VAL A 171 3.36 0.91 2.50
CA VAL A 171 2.19 0.50 3.29
C VAL A 171 2.68 0.00 4.64
N GLN A 172 2.15 0.53 5.73
CA GLN A 172 2.46 0.04 7.07
C GLN A 172 1.87 -1.36 7.25
N MET A 173 2.69 -2.30 7.72
CA MET A 173 2.25 -3.65 8.04
C MET A 173 1.88 -3.71 9.53
N VAL A 174 0.64 -4.08 9.82
CA VAL A 174 0.08 -4.10 11.18
C VAL A 174 -0.37 -5.50 11.53
N LEU A 175 0.19 -6.05 12.61
CA LEU A 175 -0.22 -7.35 13.14
C LEU A 175 -1.43 -7.16 14.06
N LEU A 176 -2.45 -8.00 13.88
CA LEU A 176 -3.60 -8.06 14.76
C LEU A 176 -3.63 -9.41 15.48
N PHE A 177 -3.39 -9.40 16.77
CA PHE A 177 -3.55 -10.53 17.65
C PHE A 177 -5.00 -10.58 18.11
N ALA A 178 -5.77 -11.55 17.63
CA ALA A 178 -7.22 -11.62 17.82
C ALA A 178 -7.60 -12.43 19.07
N THR A 179 -6.73 -13.33 19.51
CA THR A 179 -6.92 -14.20 20.69
C THR A 179 -5.73 -14.10 21.64
N ILE A 180 -5.90 -14.63 22.85
CA ILE A 180 -4.79 -14.71 23.83
C ILE A 180 -3.72 -15.71 23.35
N GLU A 181 -4.15 -16.71 22.60
CA GLU A 181 -3.25 -17.71 22.03
C GLU A 181 -2.36 -17.15 20.91
N ASP A 182 -2.75 -16.04 20.29
CA ASP A 182 -1.96 -15.36 19.24
C ASP A 182 -0.78 -14.55 19.83
N LEU A 183 -0.75 -14.33 21.16
CA LEU A 183 0.29 -13.58 21.88
C LEU A 183 1.41 -14.49 22.36
#